data_523ec7149119f13ae151a247c7451577
#
_entry.id   523ec7149119f13ae151a247c7451577
#
_cell.length_a   1.000
_cell.length_b   1.000
_cell.length_c   1.000
_cell.angle_alpha   90.00
_cell.angle_beta   90.00
_cell.angle_gamma   90.00
#
_symmetry.space_group_name_H-M   'P 1'
#
loop_
_entity.id
_entity.type
_entity.pdbx_description
1 polymer ?
#
loop_
_entity_poly.entity_id
_entity_poly.type
_entity_poly.pdbx_seq_one_letter_code
_entity_poly.pdbx_strand_id
1 'polypeptide(L)'
;MKAFDALKGYGVGEKQKGPGEFALAMMSNKIRLAQGEGDTEIDGIGKVEVKAAMGAKGSGGRLGHGGPNAEAQMKTIMQYEQVIPNMVAGIKAKAGGTISLGVFCDQMDAELPVGGQNAMGQNNKVRFDIASKLWKPIFG
;
A
#
# COMPACT_ATOMS: atom_id res chain seq x y z
N MET A 1 9.68 0.32 -24.93
CA MET A 1 9.23 -0.99 -24.43
C MET A 1 10.36 -1.99 -24.20
N LYS A 2 11.32 -2.16 -25.12
CA LYS A 2 12.45 -3.11 -24.96
C LYS A 2 13.29 -2.91 -23.68
N ALA A 3 13.52 -1.67 -23.24
CA ALA A 3 14.28 -1.40 -22.02
C ALA A 3 13.53 -1.85 -20.75
N PHE A 4 12.21 -1.69 -20.72
CA PHE A 4 11.37 -2.12 -19.60
C PHE A 4 11.31 -3.65 -19.49
N ASP A 5 11.22 -4.34 -20.62
CA ASP A 5 11.19 -5.81 -20.64
C ASP A 5 12.55 -6.40 -20.20
N ALA A 6 13.65 -5.74 -20.52
CA ALA A 6 14.98 -6.13 -20.04
C ALA A 6 15.11 -5.97 -18.51
N LEU A 7 14.47 -4.96 -17.91
CA LEU A 7 14.49 -4.72 -16.47
C LEU A 7 13.68 -5.73 -15.65
N LYS A 8 12.67 -6.38 -16.25
CA LYS A 8 11.85 -7.39 -15.57
C LYS A 8 12.64 -8.63 -15.13
N GLY A 9 13.77 -8.89 -15.76
CA GLY A 9 14.64 -10.05 -15.46
C GLY A 9 15.66 -9.80 -14.35
N TYR A 10 15.81 -8.58 -13.88
CA TYR A 10 16.72 -8.29 -12.78
C TYR A 10 16.09 -8.67 -11.45
N GLY A 11 16.61 -9.72 -10.84
CA GLY A 11 16.18 -10.24 -9.53
C GLY A 11 16.31 -9.18 -8.44
N VAL A 12 15.30 -9.08 -7.63
CA VAL A 12 15.20 -8.12 -6.53
C VAL A 12 15.78 -8.79 -5.29
N GLY A 13 16.97 -8.41 -4.87
CA GLY A 13 17.45 -8.66 -3.50
C GLY A 13 16.73 -7.72 -2.52
N GLU A 14 16.77 -8.04 -1.22
CA GLU A 14 16.05 -7.30 -0.15
C GLU A 14 16.31 -5.78 -0.09
N LYS A 15 17.32 -5.29 -0.81
CA LYS A 15 17.69 -3.87 -0.88
C LYS A 15 17.74 -3.32 -2.30
N GLN A 16 17.26 -4.08 -3.28
CA GLN A 16 17.34 -3.67 -4.68
C GLN A 16 16.01 -3.03 -5.12
N LYS A 17 16.16 -1.98 -5.91
CA LYS A 17 15.04 -1.28 -6.52
C LYS A 17 14.33 -2.20 -7.54
N GLY A 18 13.01 -2.16 -7.56
CA GLY A 18 12.21 -2.94 -8.48
C GLY A 18 12.13 -2.33 -9.89
N PRO A 19 11.66 -3.10 -10.88
CA PRO A 19 11.57 -2.63 -12.26
C PRO A 19 10.64 -1.42 -12.45
N GLY A 20 9.64 -1.24 -11.57
CA GLY A 20 8.75 -0.09 -11.59
C GLY A 20 9.45 1.23 -11.21
N GLU A 21 10.34 1.19 -10.22
CA GLU A 21 11.12 2.36 -9.79
C GLU A 21 12.12 2.77 -10.87
N PHE A 22 12.77 1.81 -11.52
CA PHE A 22 13.63 2.07 -12.67
C PHE A 22 12.86 2.67 -13.83
N ALA A 23 11.67 2.14 -14.13
CA ALA A 23 10.83 2.67 -15.18
C ALA A 23 10.45 4.13 -14.92
N LEU A 24 10.07 4.48 -13.68
CA LEU A 24 9.76 5.86 -13.29
C LEU A 24 10.98 6.78 -13.44
N ALA A 25 12.17 6.35 -12.97
CA ALA A 25 13.39 7.13 -13.13
C ALA A 25 13.79 7.34 -14.60
N MET A 26 13.42 6.42 -15.49
CA MET A 26 13.67 6.56 -16.93
C MET A 26 12.66 7.49 -17.64
N MET A 27 11.51 7.78 -17.03
CA MET A 27 10.48 8.61 -17.65
C MET A 27 10.77 10.11 -17.53
N SER A 28 11.59 10.53 -16.59
CA SER A 28 11.85 11.95 -16.33
C SER A 28 13.22 12.15 -15.69
N ASN A 29 13.94 13.16 -16.13
CA ASN A 29 15.18 13.61 -15.51
C ASN A 29 14.99 14.24 -14.11
N LYS A 30 13.75 14.47 -13.71
CA LYS A 30 13.37 14.97 -12.38
C LYS A 30 13.12 13.84 -11.39
N ILE A 31 13.18 12.58 -11.82
CA ILE A 31 12.96 11.40 -10.99
C ILE A 31 14.27 10.61 -10.95
N ARG A 32 14.76 10.36 -9.76
CA ARG A 32 15.97 9.57 -9.50
C ARG A 32 15.62 8.39 -8.60
N LEU A 33 16.42 7.34 -8.65
CA LEU A 33 16.37 6.28 -7.64
C LEU A 33 16.89 6.85 -6.31
N ALA A 34 16.10 6.74 -5.26
CA ALA A 34 16.51 7.23 -3.94
C ALA A 34 17.69 6.42 -3.41
N GLN A 35 18.62 7.11 -2.74
CA GLN A 35 19.67 6.47 -1.95
C GLN A 35 19.21 6.40 -0.49
N GLY A 36 19.22 5.20 0.10
CA GLY A 36 18.73 4.95 1.44
C GLY A 36 17.21 4.76 1.49
N GLU A 37 16.51 5.50 2.35
CA GLU A 37 15.07 5.38 2.51
C GLU A 37 14.30 5.88 1.28
N GLY A 38 13.14 5.25 1.01
CA GLY A 38 12.31 5.53 -0.16
C GLY A 38 12.79 4.82 -1.42
N ASP A 39 11.92 4.74 -2.42
CA ASP A 39 12.21 4.06 -3.69
C ASP A 39 12.77 5.03 -4.73
N THR A 40 12.17 6.21 -4.83
CA THR A 40 12.53 7.26 -5.77
C THR A 40 12.67 8.60 -5.06
N GLU A 41 13.41 9.51 -5.67
CA GLU A 41 13.50 10.90 -5.28
C GLU A 41 13.04 11.77 -6.43
N ILE A 42 12.10 12.67 -6.18
CA ILE A 42 11.48 13.54 -7.17
C ILE A 42 11.87 14.99 -6.86
N ASP A 43 12.40 15.70 -7.85
CA ASP A 43 12.80 17.09 -7.69
C ASP A 43 11.62 17.96 -7.22
N GLY A 44 11.83 18.69 -6.15
CA GLY A 44 10.83 19.56 -5.52
C GLY A 44 9.82 18.86 -4.60
N ILE A 45 9.84 17.51 -4.55
CA ILE A 45 8.95 16.72 -3.67
C ILE A 45 9.77 16.00 -2.59
N GLY A 46 10.93 15.44 -2.95
CA GLY A 46 11.76 14.66 -2.07
C GLY A 46 11.64 13.16 -2.32
N LYS A 47 11.94 12.35 -1.28
CA LYS A 47 11.91 10.89 -1.35
C LYS A 47 10.48 10.36 -1.31
N VAL A 48 10.18 9.44 -2.20
CA VAL A 48 8.85 8.87 -2.42
C VAL A 48 8.94 7.35 -2.42
N GLU A 49 8.03 6.71 -1.73
CA GLU A 49 7.81 5.26 -1.77
C GLU A 49 6.87 4.92 -2.92
N VAL A 50 7.26 4.00 -3.77
CA VAL A 50 6.46 3.57 -4.93
C VAL A 50 5.66 2.32 -4.57
N LYS A 51 4.35 2.42 -4.59
CA LYS A 51 3.44 1.30 -4.35
C LYS A 51 2.60 1.02 -5.58
N ALA A 52 2.61 -0.21 -6.07
CA ALA A 52 1.69 -0.64 -7.10
C ALA A 52 0.31 -0.86 -6.48
N ALA A 53 -0.64 0.03 -6.76
CA ALA A 53 -2.01 -0.06 -6.24
C ALA A 53 -2.89 -1.01 -7.06
N MET A 54 -2.56 -1.21 -8.32
CA MET A 54 -3.31 -2.04 -9.28
C MET A 54 -2.45 -3.23 -9.69
N GLY A 55 -2.48 -4.26 -8.96
CA GLY A 55 -1.80 -5.49 -9.32
C GLY A 55 -2.74 -6.66 -9.25
N ALA A 56 -2.72 -7.49 -10.29
CA ALA A 56 -3.19 -8.84 -10.18
C ALA A 56 -2.63 -9.46 -8.89
N LYS A 57 -3.42 -10.27 -8.26
CA LYS A 57 -3.17 -11.04 -7.03
C LYS A 57 -1.69 -11.04 -6.55
N GLY A 58 -1.37 -10.21 -5.59
CA GLY A 58 -0.12 -10.25 -4.84
C GLY A 58 0.94 -9.20 -5.16
N SER A 59 0.76 -8.35 -6.17
CA SER A 59 1.63 -7.21 -6.42
C SER A 59 0.99 -5.92 -5.90
N GLY A 60 1.61 -5.27 -4.99
CA GLY A 60 1.15 -4.02 -4.40
C GLY A 60 1.63 -3.89 -2.97
N GLY A 61 1.51 -2.72 -2.42
CA GLY A 61 1.76 -2.47 -1.02
C GLY A 61 0.98 -3.46 -0.14
N ARG A 62 1.58 -3.90 0.95
CA ARG A 62 0.94 -4.82 1.90
C ARG A 62 0.59 -4.07 3.17
N LEU A 63 -0.57 -4.38 3.72
CA LEU A 63 -1.05 -3.90 5.00
C LEU A 63 -1.06 -5.05 6.00
N GLY A 64 -0.66 -4.79 7.24
CA GLY A 64 -0.68 -5.77 8.31
C GLY A 64 0.70 -6.16 8.81
N HIS A 65 0.84 -7.35 9.40
CA HIS A 65 2.10 -7.84 9.95
C HIS A 65 3.15 -8.09 8.86
N GLY A 66 4.41 -7.75 9.11
CA GLY A 66 5.54 -8.13 8.28
C GLY A 66 6.27 -6.98 7.57
N GLY A 67 5.85 -5.75 7.71
CA GLY A 67 6.58 -4.56 7.27
C GLY A 67 7.10 -3.72 8.44
N PRO A 68 7.96 -2.74 8.21
CA PRO A 68 8.54 -1.91 9.27
C PRO A 68 7.51 -1.16 10.13
N ASN A 69 6.31 -0.96 9.62
CA ASN A 69 5.20 -0.32 10.33
C ASN A 69 4.02 -1.27 10.60
N ALA A 70 4.24 -2.59 10.52
CA ALA A 70 3.19 -3.61 10.58
C ALA A 70 2.37 -3.54 11.88
N GLU A 71 3.02 -3.35 13.01
CA GLU A 71 2.35 -3.25 14.31
C GLU A 71 1.43 -2.03 14.38
N ALA A 72 1.90 -0.87 13.90
CA ALA A 72 1.11 0.35 13.86
C ALA A 72 -0.09 0.24 12.91
N GLN A 73 0.11 -0.37 11.74
CA GLN A 73 -0.95 -0.67 10.79
C GLN A 73 -2.01 -1.59 11.40
N MET A 74 -1.57 -2.69 12.01
CA MET A 74 -2.47 -3.63 12.63
C MET A 74 -3.26 -3.01 13.77
N LYS A 75 -2.60 -2.27 14.66
CA LYS A 75 -3.26 -1.54 15.75
C LYS A 75 -4.32 -0.56 15.23
N THR A 76 -4.03 0.12 14.13
CA THR A 76 -4.99 1.03 13.47
C THR A 76 -6.18 0.27 12.90
N ILE A 77 -5.95 -0.80 12.14
CA ILE A 77 -7.00 -1.60 11.50
C ILE A 77 -7.92 -2.26 12.54
N MET A 78 -7.35 -2.78 13.62
CA MET A 78 -8.10 -3.42 14.71
C MET A 78 -9.09 -2.48 15.40
N GLN A 79 -8.85 -1.18 15.41
CA GLN A 79 -9.81 -0.20 15.96
C GLN A 79 -11.13 -0.17 15.21
N TYR A 80 -11.14 -0.66 13.97
CA TYR A 80 -12.32 -0.69 13.10
C TYR A 80 -12.92 -2.09 12.93
N GLU A 81 -12.56 -3.05 13.78
CA GLU A 81 -13.03 -4.44 13.67
C GLU A 81 -14.55 -4.55 13.60
N GLN A 82 -15.27 -3.71 14.33
CA GLN A 82 -16.74 -3.68 14.30
C GLN A 82 -17.32 -3.10 12.98
N VAL A 83 -16.52 -2.33 12.25
CA VAL A 83 -16.94 -1.64 11.02
C VAL A 83 -16.53 -2.40 9.78
N ILE A 84 -15.40 -3.08 9.83
CA ILE A 84 -14.79 -3.85 8.75
C ILE A 84 -14.40 -5.26 9.23
N PRO A 85 -15.36 -6.06 9.77
CA PRO A 85 -15.06 -7.34 10.42
C PRO A 85 -14.42 -8.36 9.48
N ASN A 86 -14.89 -8.43 8.22
CA ASN A 86 -14.34 -9.41 7.26
C ASN A 86 -12.91 -9.08 6.85
N MET A 87 -12.60 -7.79 6.72
CA MET A 87 -11.23 -7.34 6.43
C MET A 87 -10.30 -7.69 7.59
N VAL A 88 -10.69 -7.40 8.82
CA VAL A 88 -9.90 -7.73 10.01
C VAL A 88 -9.73 -9.23 10.16
N ALA A 89 -10.79 -10.00 9.99
CA ALA A 89 -10.73 -11.46 10.00
C ALA A 89 -9.82 -12.01 8.90
N GLY A 90 -9.90 -11.45 7.69
CA GLY A 90 -9.04 -11.82 6.56
C GLY A 90 -7.55 -11.56 6.82
N ILE A 91 -7.22 -10.45 7.48
CA ILE A 91 -5.84 -10.15 7.87
C ILE A 91 -5.36 -11.12 8.95
N LYS A 92 -6.17 -11.38 9.99
CA LYS A 92 -5.84 -12.31 11.07
C LYS A 92 -5.61 -13.74 10.59
N ALA A 93 -6.39 -14.18 9.60
CA ALA A 93 -6.33 -15.54 9.08
C ALA A 93 -5.13 -15.81 8.18
N LYS A 94 -4.45 -14.78 7.66
CA LYS A 94 -3.31 -14.98 6.76
C LYS A 94 -2.01 -15.18 7.53
N ALA A 95 -1.23 -16.16 7.09
CA ALA A 95 0.14 -16.34 7.55
C ALA A 95 0.92 -15.04 7.31
N GLY A 96 1.48 -14.47 8.38
CA GLY A 96 2.10 -13.15 8.36
C GLY A 96 1.13 -11.97 8.50
N GLY A 97 -0.18 -12.20 8.62
CA GLY A 97 -1.18 -11.17 8.92
C GLY A 97 -1.20 -9.98 7.94
N THR A 98 -0.94 -10.24 6.65
CA THR A 98 -0.89 -9.17 5.64
C THR A 98 -1.87 -9.40 4.50
N ILE A 99 -2.42 -8.31 3.97
CA ILE A 99 -3.19 -8.31 2.72
C ILE A 99 -2.57 -7.30 1.75
N SER A 100 -2.76 -7.50 0.44
CA SER A 100 -2.36 -6.50 -0.55
C SER A 100 -3.25 -5.26 -0.46
N LEU A 101 -2.71 -4.12 -0.86
CA LEU A 101 -3.48 -2.87 -0.88
C LEU A 101 -4.73 -2.97 -1.77
N GLY A 102 -4.64 -3.68 -2.91
CA GLY A 102 -5.79 -3.93 -3.79
C GLY A 102 -6.90 -4.68 -3.06
N VAL A 103 -6.58 -5.81 -2.42
CA VAL A 103 -7.57 -6.58 -1.64
C VAL A 103 -8.14 -5.74 -0.49
N PHE A 104 -7.33 -4.90 0.15
CA PHE A 104 -7.80 -3.97 1.18
C PHE A 104 -8.84 -3.00 0.61
N CYS A 105 -8.57 -2.39 -0.54
CA CYS A 105 -9.52 -1.48 -1.19
C CYS A 105 -10.81 -2.19 -1.60
N ASP A 106 -10.71 -3.38 -2.21
CA ASP A 106 -11.88 -4.18 -2.61
C ASP A 106 -12.75 -4.55 -1.42
N GLN A 107 -12.15 -4.96 -0.30
CA GLN A 107 -12.89 -5.27 0.93
C GLN A 107 -13.45 -4.00 1.59
N MET A 108 -12.74 -2.88 1.52
CA MET A 108 -13.25 -1.59 1.98
C MET A 108 -14.50 -1.19 1.20
N ASP A 109 -14.51 -1.39 -0.12
CA ASP A 109 -15.66 -1.09 -0.97
C ASP A 109 -16.85 -2.01 -0.68
N ALA A 110 -16.58 -3.27 -0.35
CA ALA A 110 -17.61 -4.24 0.01
C ALA A 110 -18.24 -3.97 1.39
N GLU A 111 -17.42 -3.64 2.39
CA GLU A 111 -17.88 -3.45 3.78
C GLU A 111 -18.36 -2.02 4.05
N LEU A 112 -17.80 -1.02 3.36
CA LEU A 112 -18.12 0.40 3.49
C LEU A 112 -18.37 1.03 2.12
N PRO A 113 -19.42 0.65 1.40
CA PRO A 113 -19.69 1.20 0.06
C PRO A 113 -19.80 2.71 0.08
N VAL A 114 -19.27 3.34 -0.97
CA VAL A 114 -19.25 4.80 -1.11
C VAL A 114 -20.68 5.35 -1.05
N GLY A 115 -20.88 6.40 -0.25
CA GLY A 115 -22.21 7.01 -0.05
C GLY A 115 -23.14 6.24 0.88
N GLY A 116 -22.76 5.03 1.31
CA GLY A 116 -23.54 4.25 2.27
C GLY A 116 -23.44 4.76 3.70
N GLN A 117 -24.21 4.12 4.57
CA GLN A 117 -24.16 4.35 6.01
C GLN A 117 -23.92 3.04 6.76
N ASN A 118 -23.27 3.12 7.87
CA ASN A 118 -23.09 2.02 8.82
C ASN A 118 -23.52 2.43 10.24
N ALA A 119 -23.33 1.55 11.21
CA ALA A 119 -23.66 1.83 12.60
C ALA A 119 -22.92 3.06 13.21
N MET A 120 -21.84 3.49 12.61
CA MET A 120 -21.06 4.65 13.02
C MET A 120 -21.38 5.91 12.20
N GLY A 121 -22.34 5.87 11.29
CA GLY A 121 -22.76 6.99 10.45
C GLY A 121 -22.41 6.85 8.97
N GLN A 122 -21.82 7.88 8.37
CA GLN A 122 -21.52 7.88 6.95
C GLN A 122 -20.26 7.08 6.62
N ASN A 123 -20.37 6.15 5.68
CA ASN A 123 -19.23 5.32 5.25
C ASN A 123 -18.04 6.14 4.75
N ASN A 124 -18.28 7.18 3.95
CA ASN A 124 -17.19 8.02 3.40
C ASN A 124 -16.35 8.67 4.50
N LYS A 125 -16.98 9.10 5.59
CA LYS A 125 -16.27 9.66 6.74
C LYS A 125 -15.36 8.62 7.40
N VAL A 126 -15.89 7.41 7.60
CA VAL A 126 -15.14 6.28 8.19
C VAL A 126 -14.00 5.85 7.27
N ARG A 127 -14.25 5.73 5.96
CA ARG A 127 -13.23 5.43 4.94
C ARG A 127 -12.09 6.44 4.97
N PHE A 128 -12.42 7.73 5.02
CA PHE A 128 -11.42 8.80 5.10
C PHE A 128 -10.61 8.73 6.40
N ASP A 129 -11.26 8.45 7.52
CA ASP A 129 -10.58 8.33 8.82
C ASP A 129 -9.61 7.14 8.83
N ILE A 130 -10.03 5.98 8.33
CA ILE A 130 -9.15 4.81 8.17
C ILE A 130 -7.97 5.14 7.27
N ALA A 131 -8.21 5.72 6.09
CA ALA A 131 -7.17 6.05 5.14
C ALA A 131 -6.15 7.04 5.71
N SER A 132 -6.60 8.09 6.38
CA SER A 132 -5.72 9.10 6.97
C SER A 132 -4.87 8.55 8.13
N LYS A 133 -5.40 7.62 8.91
CA LYS A 133 -4.65 6.95 9.99
C LYS A 133 -3.66 5.91 9.47
N LEU A 134 -3.97 5.27 8.36
CA LEU A 134 -3.07 4.31 7.72
C LEU A 134 -1.99 4.99 6.88
N TRP A 135 -2.21 6.23 6.46
CA TRP A 135 -1.25 6.94 5.60
C TRP A 135 0.14 7.03 6.23
N LYS A 136 0.22 7.45 7.47
CA LYS A 136 1.49 7.59 8.18
C LYS A 136 2.23 6.27 8.40
N PRO A 137 1.59 5.19 8.85
CA PRO A 137 2.23 3.88 8.95
C PRO A 137 2.65 3.26 7.61
N ILE A 138 2.00 3.62 6.51
CA ILE A 138 2.26 3.04 5.18
C ILE A 138 3.28 3.87 4.41
N PHE A 139 3.16 5.19 4.46
CA PHE A 139 3.89 6.13 3.62
C PHE A 139 4.78 7.10 4.39
N GLY A 140 4.63 7.16 5.67
CA GLY A 140 5.41 8.03 6.58
C GLY A 140 6.73 7.46 6.94
#